data_00b85d20cb4d64ffbbc80e56b1b5eaa4
#
_entry.id   00b85d20cb4d64ffbbc80e56b1b5eaa4
#
_cell.length_a   1.000
_cell.length_b   1.000
_cell.length_c   1.000
_cell.angle_alpha   90.00
_cell.angle_beta   90.00
_cell.angle_gamma   90.00
#
_symmetry.space_group_name_H-M   'P 1'
#
loop_
_entity.id
_entity.type
_entity.pdbx_description
1 polymer ?
#
loop_
_entity_poly.entity_id
_entity_poly.type
_entity_poly.pdbx_seq_one_letter_code
_entity_poly.pdbx_strand_id
1 'polypeptide(L)'
;LPDRKVLDHYCADKPVLIFSLDYHTIILNTVGILYNKIPFTLPGIHMDDNGIPTGVFTNQAENRLEGNVLDAYSYDDFDTAAARTVGMAFSHGLTTVAAMEYRGAKAEQSPLRTSEFLVRYKDRYPLTIEIFYQTTEYKRALQHGLKHIGGALYIDGTMGGRTAALSFDYADEPHRKGRIYM
;
A
#
# COMPACT_ATOMS: atom_id res chain seq x y z
N LEU A 1 7.38 5.64 -16.71
CA LEU A 1 6.55 4.48 -16.36
C LEU A 1 5.74 4.07 -17.58
N PRO A 2 5.50 2.77 -17.82
CA PRO A 2 4.58 2.34 -18.87
C PRO A 2 3.16 2.86 -18.56
N ASP A 3 2.37 3.04 -19.60
CA ASP A 3 0.95 3.33 -19.46
C ASP A 3 0.09 2.08 -19.75
N ARG A 4 -1.24 2.20 -19.63
CA ARG A 4 -2.14 1.08 -19.91
C ARG A 4 -2.02 0.55 -21.33
N LYS A 5 -1.73 1.42 -22.31
CA LYS A 5 -1.63 1.01 -23.73
C LYS A 5 -0.43 0.10 -23.97
N VAL A 6 0.68 0.39 -23.29
CA VAL A 6 1.86 -0.49 -23.30
C VAL A 6 1.50 -1.84 -22.71
N LEU A 7 0.81 -1.88 -21.57
CA LEU A 7 0.40 -3.15 -20.94
C LEU A 7 -0.64 -3.91 -21.77
N ASP A 8 -1.59 -3.22 -22.38
CA ASP A 8 -2.59 -3.81 -23.30
C ASP A 8 -1.93 -4.47 -24.51
N HIS A 9 -0.82 -3.91 -24.99
CA HIS A 9 -0.08 -4.50 -26.11
C HIS A 9 0.48 -5.90 -25.77
N TYR A 10 0.92 -6.10 -24.51
CA TYR A 10 1.48 -7.37 -24.08
C TYR A 10 0.45 -8.33 -23.47
N CYS A 11 -0.61 -7.83 -22.87
CA CYS A 11 -1.66 -8.62 -22.22
C CYS A 11 -2.98 -7.86 -22.23
N ALA A 12 -3.80 -8.12 -23.25
CA ALA A 12 -5.08 -7.44 -23.44
C ALA A 12 -6.29 -8.21 -22.86
N ASP A 13 -6.13 -9.47 -22.48
CA ASP A 13 -7.20 -10.40 -22.09
C ASP A 13 -7.28 -10.67 -20.58
N LYS A 14 -6.26 -10.30 -19.83
CA LYS A 14 -6.18 -10.52 -18.38
C LYS A 14 -5.87 -9.22 -17.64
N PRO A 15 -6.35 -9.06 -16.39
CA PRO A 15 -5.96 -7.90 -15.59
C PRO A 15 -4.47 -7.98 -15.26
N VAL A 16 -3.75 -6.90 -15.57
CA VAL A 16 -2.34 -6.72 -15.24
C VAL A 16 -2.21 -5.57 -14.27
N LEU A 17 -1.43 -5.78 -13.22
CA LEU A 17 -1.09 -4.79 -12.23
C LEU A 17 0.42 -4.82 -11.97
N ILE A 18 1.05 -3.64 -12.01
CA ILE A 18 2.46 -3.44 -11.71
C ILE A 18 2.60 -2.41 -10.60
N PHE A 19 3.34 -2.74 -9.54
CA PHE A 19 3.78 -1.77 -8.55
C PHE A 19 5.08 -1.11 -8.99
N SER A 20 5.20 0.19 -8.73
CA SER A 20 6.51 0.86 -8.76
C SER A 20 7.42 0.31 -7.66
N LEU A 21 8.72 0.50 -7.81
CA LEU A 21 9.71 0.01 -6.84
C LEU A 21 9.51 0.58 -5.43
N ASP A 22 9.02 1.81 -5.34
CA ASP A 22 8.75 2.51 -4.09
C ASP A 22 7.34 2.24 -3.51
N TYR A 23 6.53 1.42 -4.19
CA TYR A 23 5.16 1.08 -3.82
C TYR A 23 4.19 2.29 -3.70
N HIS A 24 4.50 3.42 -4.36
CA HIS A 24 3.65 4.61 -4.36
C HIS A 24 2.90 4.84 -5.68
N THR A 25 3.08 3.95 -6.63
CA THR A 25 2.40 4.00 -7.93
C THR A 25 2.00 2.60 -8.36
N ILE A 26 0.77 2.46 -8.78
CA ILE A 26 0.26 1.25 -9.42
C ILE A 26 -0.07 1.58 -10.88
N ILE A 27 0.26 0.65 -11.77
CA ILE A 27 -0.05 0.74 -13.19
C ILE A 27 -0.92 -0.46 -13.57
N LEU A 28 -2.04 -0.18 -14.22
CA LEU A 28 -2.98 -1.18 -14.70
C LEU A 28 -3.11 -1.12 -16.22
N ASN A 29 -3.34 -2.27 -16.84
CA ASN A 29 -3.88 -2.34 -18.19
C ASN A 29 -5.40 -2.03 -18.20
N THR A 30 -6.01 -1.95 -19.38
CA THR A 30 -7.45 -1.65 -19.52
C THR A 30 -8.33 -2.67 -18.77
N VAL A 31 -8.02 -3.96 -18.89
CA VAL A 31 -8.77 -5.02 -18.17
C VAL A 31 -8.61 -4.89 -16.66
N GLY A 32 -7.42 -4.54 -16.17
CA GLY A 32 -7.16 -4.30 -14.75
C GLY A 32 -7.96 -3.12 -14.20
N ILE A 33 -8.09 -2.03 -14.96
CA ILE A 33 -8.93 -0.88 -14.59
C ILE A 33 -10.40 -1.30 -14.44
N LEU A 34 -10.93 -2.00 -15.43
CA LEU A 34 -12.32 -2.47 -15.44
C LEU A 34 -12.59 -3.48 -14.32
N TYR A 35 -11.66 -4.38 -14.08
CA TYR A 35 -11.77 -5.40 -13.03
C TYR A 35 -11.86 -4.78 -11.63
N ASN A 36 -11.04 -3.77 -11.36
CA ASN A 36 -10.95 -3.15 -10.03
C ASN A 36 -12.10 -2.16 -9.74
N LYS A 37 -12.90 -1.75 -10.72
CA LYS A 37 -14.08 -0.88 -10.56
C LYS A 37 -13.80 0.38 -9.72
N ILE A 38 -12.65 1.01 -9.94
CA ILE A 38 -12.28 2.21 -9.18
C ILE A 38 -13.12 3.39 -9.66
N PRO A 39 -13.74 4.14 -8.75
CA PRO A 39 -14.42 5.39 -9.11
C PRO A 39 -13.42 6.40 -9.69
N PHE A 40 -13.65 6.87 -10.90
CA PHE A 40 -12.73 7.82 -11.57
C PHE A 40 -12.70 9.21 -10.91
N THR A 41 -13.49 9.42 -9.88
CA THR A 41 -13.48 10.62 -9.04
C THR A 41 -12.43 10.58 -7.93
N LEU A 42 -11.78 9.43 -7.70
CA LEU A 42 -10.75 9.32 -6.67
C LEU A 42 -9.49 10.13 -7.04
N PRO A 43 -8.94 10.89 -6.09
CA PRO A 43 -7.66 11.56 -6.27
C PRO A 43 -6.53 10.57 -6.53
N GLY A 44 -5.65 10.90 -7.48
CA GLY A 44 -4.51 10.08 -7.83
C GLY A 44 -4.68 9.23 -9.07
N ILE A 45 -5.80 9.36 -9.79
CA ILE A 45 -5.97 8.76 -11.12
C ILE A 45 -5.40 9.73 -12.16
N HIS A 46 -4.40 9.28 -12.91
CA HIS A 46 -3.83 10.06 -13.99
C HIS A 46 -4.67 9.89 -15.24
N MET A 47 -5.14 11.03 -15.78
CA MET A 47 -5.96 11.10 -16.99
C MET A 47 -5.15 11.59 -18.18
N ASP A 48 -5.50 11.15 -19.39
CA ASP A 48 -5.00 11.74 -20.63
C ASP A 48 -5.79 13.01 -21.00
N ASP A 49 -5.40 13.67 -22.09
CA ASP A 49 -6.03 14.90 -22.58
C ASP A 49 -7.52 14.74 -22.95
N ASN A 50 -7.99 13.52 -23.12
CA ASN A 50 -9.39 13.18 -23.39
C ASN A 50 -10.17 12.78 -22.12
N GLY A 51 -9.56 12.88 -20.95
CA GLY A 51 -10.16 12.48 -19.69
C GLY A 51 -10.28 10.96 -19.50
N ILE A 52 -9.45 10.18 -20.22
CA ILE A 52 -9.40 8.72 -20.08
C ILE A 52 -8.24 8.34 -19.16
N PRO A 53 -8.43 7.43 -18.20
CA PRO A 53 -7.35 6.98 -17.33
C PRO A 53 -6.15 6.42 -18.09
N THR A 54 -4.97 6.95 -17.82
CA THR A 54 -3.72 6.49 -18.44
C THR A 54 -3.30 5.10 -17.98
N GLY A 55 -3.91 4.61 -16.90
CA GLY A 55 -3.52 3.38 -16.20
C GLY A 55 -2.57 3.61 -15.04
N VAL A 56 -2.14 4.85 -14.81
CA VAL A 56 -1.26 5.21 -13.68
C VAL A 56 -2.10 5.73 -12.52
N PHE A 57 -1.89 5.14 -11.35
CA PHE A 57 -2.62 5.42 -10.11
C PHE A 57 -1.64 5.72 -8.99
N THR A 58 -1.93 6.78 -8.23
CA THR A 58 -1.12 7.24 -7.10
C THR A 58 -2.03 7.58 -5.91
N ASN A 59 -1.47 7.84 -4.74
CA ASN A 59 -2.19 8.34 -3.56
C ASN A 59 -3.43 7.48 -3.19
N GLN A 60 -4.62 8.11 -3.08
CA GLN A 60 -5.85 7.41 -2.65
C GLN A 60 -6.27 6.30 -3.62
N ALA A 61 -6.07 6.50 -4.92
CA ALA A 61 -6.40 5.49 -5.93
C ALA A 61 -5.44 4.30 -5.84
N GLU A 62 -4.15 4.53 -5.58
CA GLU A 62 -3.15 3.50 -5.33
C GLU A 62 -3.50 2.69 -4.07
N ASN A 63 -3.74 3.36 -2.94
CA ASN A 63 -4.12 2.71 -1.69
C ASN A 63 -5.38 1.83 -1.83
N ARG A 64 -6.36 2.29 -2.64
CA ARG A 64 -7.57 1.51 -2.92
C ARG A 64 -7.27 0.25 -3.72
N LEU A 65 -6.39 0.36 -4.72
CA LEU A 65 -5.95 -0.79 -5.54
C LEU A 65 -5.15 -1.79 -4.73
N GLU A 66 -4.24 -1.34 -3.88
CA GLU A 66 -3.50 -2.20 -2.96
C GLU A 66 -4.47 -3.02 -2.07
N GLY A 67 -5.48 -2.37 -1.51
CA GLY A 67 -6.53 -3.05 -0.74
C GLY A 67 -7.24 -4.13 -1.55
N ASN A 68 -7.65 -3.84 -2.78
CA ASN A 68 -8.31 -4.82 -3.65
C ASN A 68 -7.42 -6.03 -3.97
N VAL A 69 -6.11 -5.81 -4.15
CA VAL A 69 -5.14 -6.90 -4.37
C VAL A 69 -5.03 -7.78 -3.13
N LEU A 70 -4.88 -7.17 -1.95
CA LEU A 70 -4.77 -7.91 -0.70
C LEU A 70 -6.05 -8.67 -0.35
N ASP A 71 -7.21 -8.12 -0.70
CA ASP A 71 -8.51 -8.78 -0.53
C ASP A 71 -8.71 -10.01 -1.43
N ALA A 72 -7.95 -10.12 -2.51
CA ALA A 72 -7.99 -11.28 -3.40
C ALA A 72 -7.28 -12.51 -2.84
N TYR A 73 -6.36 -12.34 -1.86
CA TYR A 73 -5.66 -13.45 -1.22
C TYR A 73 -6.49 -14.10 -0.11
N SER A 74 -6.37 -15.40 0.03
CA SER A 74 -6.93 -16.17 1.14
C SER A 74 -6.05 -16.07 2.39
N TYR A 75 -6.57 -16.51 3.54
CA TYR A 75 -5.74 -16.63 4.75
C TYR A 75 -4.66 -17.72 4.62
N ASP A 76 -4.87 -18.74 3.80
CA ASP A 76 -3.85 -19.76 3.51
C ASP A 76 -2.69 -19.18 2.70
N ASP A 77 -2.98 -18.23 1.79
CA ASP A 77 -1.94 -17.50 1.07
C ASP A 77 -1.10 -16.65 2.05
N PHE A 78 -1.76 -15.95 2.97
CA PHE A 78 -1.07 -15.17 4.01
C PHE A 78 -0.24 -16.05 4.94
N ASP A 79 -0.76 -17.21 5.36
CA ASP A 79 -0.04 -18.17 6.19
C ASP A 79 1.21 -18.70 5.47
N THR A 80 1.06 -19.03 4.21
CA THR A 80 2.19 -19.46 3.35
C THR A 80 3.25 -18.37 3.23
N ALA A 81 2.84 -17.13 2.97
CA ALA A 81 3.75 -16.00 2.87
C ALA A 81 4.46 -15.70 4.19
N ALA A 82 3.71 -15.73 5.31
CA ALA A 82 4.25 -15.51 6.64
C ALA A 82 5.26 -16.61 7.01
N ALA A 83 4.96 -17.88 6.78
CA ALA A 83 5.88 -18.97 7.05
C ALA A 83 7.20 -18.83 6.26
N ARG A 84 7.13 -18.43 4.99
CA ARG A 84 8.32 -18.14 4.17
C ARG A 84 9.13 -16.97 4.73
N THR A 85 8.47 -15.90 5.13
CA THR A 85 9.10 -14.71 5.72
C THR A 85 9.80 -15.05 7.04
N VAL A 86 9.15 -15.85 7.90
CA VAL A 86 9.75 -16.36 9.16
C VAL A 86 10.98 -17.20 8.88
N GLY A 87 10.92 -18.13 7.91
CA GLY A 87 12.08 -18.93 7.50
C GLY A 87 13.24 -18.07 7.00
N MET A 88 12.94 -17.05 6.21
CA MET A 88 13.95 -16.10 5.74
C MET A 88 14.54 -15.27 6.90
N ALA A 89 13.73 -14.79 7.83
CA ALA A 89 14.18 -14.06 9.01
C ALA A 89 15.18 -14.92 9.83
N PHE A 90 14.84 -16.17 10.10
CA PHE A 90 15.75 -17.08 10.83
C PHE A 90 17.04 -17.38 10.08
N SER A 91 16.99 -17.53 8.76
CA SER A 91 18.21 -17.74 7.96
C SER A 91 19.19 -16.56 8.05
N HIS A 92 18.72 -15.40 8.45
CA HIS A 92 19.50 -14.18 8.69
C HIS A 92 19.73 -13.89 10.19
N GLY A 93 19.40 -14.81 11.08
CA GLY A 93 19.62 -14.68 12.52
C GLY A 93 18.62 -13.75 13.22
N LEU A 94 17.51 -13.40 12.57
CA LEU A 94 16.46 -12.57 13.17
C LEU A 94 15.52 -13.44 13.99
N THR A 95 15.30 -13.08 15.24
CA THR A 95 14.37 -13.77 16.16
C THR A 95 13.17 -12.89 16.54
N THR A 96 13.25 -11.60 16.25
CA THR A 96 12.19 -10.63 16.53
C THR A 96 12.07 -9.64 15.36
N VAL A 97 10.85 -9.31 14.98
CA VAL A 97 10.56 -8.30 13.95
C VAL A 97 9.48 -7.35 14.45
N ALA A 98 9.58 -6.07 14.02
CA ALA A 98 8.53 -5.09 14.17
C ALA A 98 7.67 -5.07 12.91
N ALA A 99 6.41 -5.47 13.02
CA ALA A 99 5.43 -5.41 11.92
C ALA A 99 4.66 -4.09 12.00
N MET A 100 4.84 -3.24 11.01
CA MET A 100 4.11 -1.98 10.89
C MET A 100 2.81 -2.24 10.12
N GLU A 101 1.73 -2.45 10.87
CA GLU A 101 0.45 -2.88 10.33
C GLU A 101 -0.61 -1.77 10.39
N TYR A 102 -1.67 -1.90 9.58
CA TYR A 102 -2.76 -0.95 9.47
C TYR A 102 -2.34 0.39 8.82
N ARG A 103 -2.55 0.48 7.53
CA ARG A 103 -2.48 1.76 6.81
C ARG A 103 -3.83 2.47 6.91
N GLY A 104 -3.92 3.47 7.73
CA GLY A 104 -5.14 4.28 7.77
C GLY A 104 -5.09 5.32 8.85
N ALA A 105 -4.79 6.56 8.50
CA ALA A 105 -4.92 7.71 9.37
C ALA A 105 -6.38 8.08 9.64
N LYS A 106 -7.36 7.50 8.93
CA LYS A 106 -8.78 7.84 9.06
C LYS A 106 -9.61 6.65 9.53
N ALA A 107 -10.53 6.95 10.46
CA ALA A 107 -11.46 6.02 11.07
C ALA A 107 -12.31 5.20 10.08
N GLU A 108 -12.41 5.64 8.85
CA GLU A 108 -13.29 5.09 7.82
C GLU A 108 -12.63 3.99 6.97
N GLN A 109 -11.32 3.77 7.12
CA GLN A 109 -10.64 2.73 6.37
C GLN A 109 -10.62 1.44 7.19
N SER A 110 -11.16 0.38 6.61
CA SER A 110 -11.01 -0.97 7.17
C SER A 110 -9.54 -1.35 7.26
N PRO A 111 -9.12 -2.04 8.32
CA PRO A 111 -7.77 -2.59 8.38
C PRO A 111 -7.54 -3.51 7.19
N LEU A 112 -6.31 -3.53 6.68
CA LEU A 112 -5.92 -4.48 5.65
C LEU A 112 -6.10 -5.91 6.18
N ARG A 113 -6.52 -6.83 5.32
CA ARG A 113 -6.68 -8.25 5.70
C ARG A 113 -5.39 -8.88 6.22
N THR A 114 -4.23 -8.41 5.74
CA THR A 114 -2.91 -8.80 6.27
C THR A 114 -2.75 -8.43 7.73
N SER A 115 -3.18 -7.23 8.11
CA SER A 115 -3.13 -6.77 9.51
C SER A 115 -4.04 -7.61 10.41
N GLU A 116 -5.26 -7.90 9.96
CA GLU A 116 -6.19 -8.77 10.69
C GLU A 116 -5.63 -10.19 10.84
N PHE A 117 -5.00 -10.71 9.79
CA PHE A 117 -4.34 -12.01 9.82
C PHE A 117 -3.22 -12.04 10.87
N LEU A 118 -2.29 -11.06 10.84
CA LEU A 118 -1.18 -11.01 11.78
C LEU A 118 -1.65 -10.82 13.24
N VAL A 119 -2.61 -9.93 13.48
CA VAL A 119 -3.18 -9.74 14.83
C VAL A 119 -3.73 -11.05 15.39
N ARG A 120 -4.39 -11.85 14.55
CA ARG A 120 -5.00 -13.12 14.97
C ARG A 120 -4.03 -14.29 15.08
N TYR A 121 -3.03 -14.34 14.22
CA TYR A 121 -2.24 -15.56 13.99
C TYR A 121 -0.74 -15.43 14.27
N LYS A 122 -0.21 -14.24 14.61
CA LYS A 122 1.24 -14.03 14.83
C LYS A 122 1.87 -15.02 15.81
N ASP A 123 1.15 -15.44 16.84
CA ASP A 123 1.63 -16.33 17.88
C ASP A 123 1.76 -17.80 17.43
N ARG A 124 1.34 -18.13 16.20
CA ARG A 124 1.57 -19.43 15.57
C ARG A 124 3.01 -19.60 15.09
N TYR A 125 3.72 -18.50 14.89
CA TYR A 125 5.08 -18.52 14.34
C TYR A 125 6.09 -18.49 15.46
N PRO A 126 7.25 -19.21 15.31
CA PRO A 126 8.32 -19.21 16.30
C PRO A 126 9.10 -17.89 16.31
N LEU A 127 8.81 -16.95 15.43
CA LEU A 127 9.37 -15.61 15.40
C LEU A 127 8.54 -14.68 16.32
N THR A 128 9.20 -13.88 17.15
CA THR A 128 8.50 -12.82 17.88
C THR A 128 8.10 -11.71 16.93
N ILE A 129 6.79 -11.47 16.78
CA ILE A 129 6.24 -10.42 15.93
C ILE A 129 5.59 -9.36 16.81
N GLU A 130 6.26 -8.21 16.95
CA GLU A 130 5.73 -7.04 17.65
C GLU A 130 4.98 -6.15 16.66
N ILE A 131 3.66 -6.03 16.83
CA ILE A 131 2.80 -5.26 15.93
C ILE A 131 2.75 -3.81 16.39
N PHE A 132 3.18 -2.91 15.52
CA PHE A 132 3.00 -1.47 15.63
C PHE A 132 1.82 -1.05 14.76
N TYR A 133 0.71 -0.68 15.40
CA TYR A 133 -0.50 -0.29 14.68
C TYR A 133 -0.37 1.15 14.20
N GLN A 134 -0.32 1.35 12.88
CA GLN A 134 -0.08 2.65 12.25
C GLN A 134 -1.33 3.55 12.34
N THR A 135 -1.64 3.99 13.52
CA THR A 135 -2.78 4.87 13.79
C THR A 135 -2.45 5.85 14.92
N THR A 136 -3.06 7.02 14.88
CA THR A 136 -3.11 7.95 16.03
C THR A 136 -4.23 7.61 17.00
N GLU A 137 -5.17 6.75 16.59
CA GLU A 137 -6.30 6.30 17.40
C GLU A 137 -5.91 5.12 18.32
N TYR A 138 -5.19 5.40 19.41
CA TYR A 138 -4.69 4.37 20.32
C TYR A 138 -5.78 3.42 20.83
N LYS A 139 -7.02 3.85 20.94
CA LYS A 139 -8.15 3.01 21.38
C LYS A 139 -8.38 1.81 20.48
N ARG A 140 -8.13 1.95 19.17
CA ARG A 140 -8.21 0.82 18.22
C ARG A 140 -7.14 -0.23 18.49
N ALA A 141 -5.90 0.20 18.73
CA ALA A 141 -4.83 -0.74 19.09
C ALA A 141 -5.18 -1.52 20.35
N LEU A 142 -5.71 -0.84 21.39
CA LEU A 142 -6.15 -1.48 22.61
C LEU A 142 -7.29 -2.50 22.40
N GLN A 143 -8.25 -2.21 21.49
CA GLN A 143 -9.33 -3.15 21.13
C GLN A 143 -8.82 -4.47 20.54
N HIS A 144 -7.66 -4.43 19.87
CA HIS A 144 -6.98 -5.61 19.34
C HIS A 144 -5.96 -6.22 20.31
N GLY A 145 -5.89 -5.74 21.55
CA GLY A 145 -4.92 -6.20 22.56
C GLY A 145 -3.47 -5.81 22.24
N LEU A 146 -3.25 -4.84 21.35
CA LEU A 146 -1.94 -4.41 20.92
C LEU A 146 -1.36 -3.39 21.92
N LYS A 147 -0.03 -3.43 22.07
CA LYS A 147 0.70 -2.57 23.02
C LYS A 147 1.36 -1.37 22.35
N HIS A 148 1.52 -1.40 21.04
CA HIS A 148 2.27 -0.41 20.28
C HIS A 148 1.40 0.24 19.21
N ILE A 149 1.56 1.54 19.05
CA ILE A 149 0.99 2.34 17.96
C ILE A 149 2.12 3.10 17.25
N GLY A 150 1.87 3.58 16.05
CA GLY A 150 2.86 4.33 15.28
C GLY A 150 3.70 3.43 14.40
N GLY A 151 5.02 3.65 14.40
CA GLY A 151 5.95 2.95 13.50
C GLY A 151 6.13 3.70 12.20
N ALA A 152 5.11 3.83 11.36
CA ALA A 152 5.14 4.66 10.14
C ALA A 152 3.87 5.52 10.06
N LEU A 153 3.83 6.63 10.78
CA LEU A 153 2.82 7.66 10.64
C LEU A 153 3.34 8.69 9.63
N TYR A 154 2.69 8.76 8.47
CA TYR A 154 3.12 9.65 7.39
C TYR A 154 2.68 11.07 7.65
N ILE A 155 3.64 11.97 7.91
CA ILE A 155 3.40 13.40 8.03
C ILE A 155 3.31 14.04 6.63
N ASP A 156 4.09 13.53 5.70
CA ASP A 156 4.15 13.96 4.30
C ASP A 156 4.40 12.77 3.37
N GLY A 157 4.76 13.03 2.12
CA GLY A 157 5.01 12.00 1.11
C GLY A 157 6.48 11.59 0.99
N THR A 158 6.88 11.21 -0.23
CA THR A 158 8.22 10.70 -0.56
C THR A 158 8.97 11.61 -1.52
N MET A 159 10.29 11.63 -1.42
CA MET A 159 11.17 12.39 -2.34
C MET A 159 11.04 11.85 -3.77
N GLY A 160 11.08 10.52 -3.95
CA GLY A 160 10.98 9.88 -5.26
C GLY A 160 9.66 10.18 -5.99
N GLY A 161 8.57 10.26 -5.24
CA GLY A 161 7.23 10.63 -5.76
C GLY A 161 6.99 12.14 -5.87
N ARG A 162 7.92 13.01 -5.46
CA ARG A 162 7.79 14.49 -5.34
C ARG A 162 6.58 14.90 -4.50
N THR A 163 6.27 14.12 -3.48
CA THR A 163 5.17 14.36 -2.56
C THR A 163 5.63 14.73 -1.15
N ALA A 164 6.92 14.55 -0.82
CA ALA A 164 7.50 15.04 0.42
C ALA A 164 7.43 16.57 0.47
N ALA A 165 7.05 17.12 1.64
CA ALA A 165 6.82 18.55 1.81
C ALA A 165 8.16 19.31 1.91
N LEU A 166 8.46 20.12 0.91
CA LEU A 166 9.64 20.97 0.85
C LEU A 166 9.27 22.44 1.01
N SER A 167 10.17 23.24 1.55
CA SER A 167 10.04 24.71 1.61
C SER A 167 10.29 25.38 0.24
N PHE A 168 10.89 24.67 -0.70
CA PHE A 168 11.24 25.11 -2.06
C PHE A 168 10.73 24.09 -3.08
N ASP A 169 10.74 24.45 -4.36
CA ASP A 169 10.33 23.57 -5.43
C ASP A 169 11.32 22.41 -5.64
N TYR A 170 10.82 21.27 -6.09
CA TYR A 170 11.68 20.18 -6.54
C TYR A 170 12.53 20.64 -7.72
N ALA A 171 13.84 20.34 -7.69
CA ALA A 171 14.78 20.80 -8.72
C ALA A 171 14.44 20.26 -10.12
N ASP A 172 13.84 19.08 -10.19
CA ASP A 172 13.46 18.39 -11.41
C ASP A 172 11.95 18.53 -11.73
N GLU A 173 11.19 19.23 -10.90
CA GLU A 173 9.77 19.50 -11.12
C GLU A 173 9.40 20.89 -10.55
N PRO A 174 9.67 21.97 -11.30
CA PRO A 174 9.35 23.34 -10.89
C PRO A 174 7.84 23.51 -10.56
N HIS A 175 7.54 24.33 -9.58
CA HIS A 175 6.20 24.62 -9.03
C HIS A 175 5.59 23.47 -8.23
N ARG A 176 6.36 22.45 -7.87
CA ARG A 176 5.94 21.36 -7.00
C ARG A 176 6.77 21.33 -5.72
N LYS A 177 6.09 21.34 -4.58
CA LYS A 177 6.71 21.33 -3.23
C LYS A 177 6.28 20.13 -2.38
N GLY A 178 5.45 19.25 -2.92
CA GLY A 178 4.77 18.25 -2.11
C GLY A 178 3.75 18.87 -1.16
N ARG A 179 3.36 18.14 -0.13
CA ARG A 179 2.40 18.63 0.88
C ARG A 179 2.51 17.87 2.19
N ILE A 180 2.09 18.53 3.27
CA ILE A 180 1.85 17.89 4.57
C ILE A 180 0.46 17.24 4.55
N TYR A 181 0.33 16.04 5.14
CA TYR A 181 -0.92 15.26 5.20
C TYR A 181 -1.66 15.44 6.54
N MET A 182 -0.99 15.92 7.59
CA MET A 182 -1.51 16.17 8.92
C MET A 182 -1.79 17.65 9.14
#